data_337dcf9560cfb65175091986de30dd22
#
_entry.id   337dcf9560cfb65175091986de30dd22
#
_cell.length_a   1.000
_cell.length_b   1.000
_cell.length_c   1.000
_cell.angle_alpha   90.00
_cell.angle_beta   90.00
_cell.angle_gamma   90.00
#
_symmetry.space_group_name_H-M   'P 1'
#
loop_
_entity.id
_entity.type
_entity.pdbx_description
1 polymer ?
#
loop_
_entity_poly.entity_id
_entity_poly.type
_entity_poly.pdbx_seq_one_letter_code
_entity_poly.pdbx_strand_id
1 'polypeptide(L)'
;MSRSRMQLKDGTCYICARLYNRFWSRVVEEHHVFGGADRKKSEHDGLKVYLCPEHHRTGPDAAHVSPITAADLHTQGQAAFEAQGYTRKEFMERYGRSYL
;
A
#
# COMPACT_ATOMS: atom_id res chain seq x y z
N MET A 1 -8.32 -7.03 -13.25
CA MET A 1 -7.65 -6.25 -12.21
C MET A 1 -8.14 -6.70 -10.84
N SER A 2 -7.23 -6.80 -9.88
CA SER A 2 -7.57 -7.19 -8.52
C SER A 2 -8.17 -6.01 -7.75
N ARG A 3 -9.00 -6.33 -6.77
CA ARG A 3 -9.40 -5.34 -5.75
C ARG A 3 -8.27 -5.17 -4.76
N SER A 4 -8.17 -3.99 -4.16
CA SER A 4 -7.30 -3.80 -3.01
C SER A 4 -7.77 -4.66 -1.84
N ARG A 5 -6.81 -5.32 -1.19
CA ARG A 5 -7.04 -6.06 0.06
C ARG A 5 -6.74 -5.19 1.29
N MET A 6 -6.34 -3.94 1.05
CA MET A 6 -5.92 -3.02 2.10
C MET A 6 -6.92 -1.89 2.32
N GLN A 7 -7.74 -1.57 1.31
CA GLN A 7 -8.58 -0.38 1.34
C GLN A 7 -9.76 -0.53 0.38
N LEU A 8 -10.90 0.02 0.75
CA LEU A 8 -12.03 0.16 -0.16
C LEU A 8 -11.75 1.31 -1.13
N LYS A 9 -12.19 1.16 -2.36
CA LYS A 9 -12.05 2.20 -3.39
C LYS A 9 -13.22 3.19 -3.28
N ASP A 10 -13.13 4.10 -2.32
CA ASP A 10 -14.20 5.05 -2.00
C ASP A 10 -13.78 6.51 -2.17
N GLY A 11 -12.61 6.77 -2.76
CA GLY A 11 -12.10 8.13 -2.94
C GLY A 11 -11.31 8.66 -1.75
N THR A 12 -11.14 7.87 -0.69
CA THR A 12 -10.36 8.26 0.48
C THR A 12 -8.89 7.97 0.25
N CYS A 13 -8.02 8.92 0.59
CA CYS A 13 -6.57 8.69 0.58
C CYS A 13 -6.19 7.86 1.82
N TYR A 14 -5.48 6.75 1.60
CA TYR A 14 -5.06 5.85 2.67
C TYR A 14 -4.22 6.57 3.74
N ILE A 15 -3.28 7.42 3.31
CA ILE A 15 -2.40 8.17 4.23
C ILE A 15 -3.19 9.26 4.97
N CYS A 16 -4.07 10.00 4.27
CA CYS A 16 -4.92 10.99 4.92
C CYS A 16 -5.75 10.36 6.03
N ALA A 17 -6.35 9.20 5.77
CA ALA A 17 -7.15 8.49 6.76
C ALA A 17 -6.29 7.96 7.91
N ARG A 18 -5.18 7.29 7.59
CA ARG A 18 -4.36 6.60 8.57
C ARG A 18 -3.58 7.54 9.48
N LEU A 19 -2.95 8.58 8.93
CA LEU A 19 -2.06 9.46 9.68
C LEU A 19 -2.72 10.76 10.15
N TYR A 20 -3.76 11.21 9.43
CA TYR A 20 -4.36 12.51 9.70
C TYR A 20 -5.84 12.45 10.04
N ASN A 21 -6.40 11.24 10.12
CA ASN A 21 -7.82 11.02 10.43
C ASN A 21 -8.76 11.78 9.49
N ARG A 22 -8.40 11.86 8.21
CA ARG A 22 -9.16 12.57 7.18
C ARG A 22 -9.79 11.56 6.23
N PHE A 23 -11.12 11.53 6.19
CA PHE A 23 -11.87 10.51 5.47
C PHE A 23 -12.73 11.05 4.32
N TRP A 24 -12.63 12.33 4.01
CA TRP A 24 -13.42 12.89 2.91
C TRP A 24 -12.90 12.42 1.55
N SER A 25 -13.84 12.31 0.59
CA SER A 25 -13.50 11.93 -0.77
C SER A 25 -12.68 13.01 -1.47
N ARG A 26 -11.73 12.57 -2.27
CA ARG A 26 -10.86 13.45 -3.06
C ARG A 26 -10.29 12.68 -4.25
N VAL A 27 -9.57 13.36 -5.13
CA VAL A 27 -8.85 12.70 -6.22
C VAL A 27 -7.78 11.81 -5.63
N VAL A 28 -7.80 10.53 -6.00
CA VAL A 28 -6.80 9.57 -5.54
C VAL A 28 -6.23 8.79 -6.71
N GLU A 29 -5.00 8.33 -6.54
CA GLU A 29 -4.25 7.56 -7.52
C GLU A 29 -3.93 6.19 -6.93
N GLU A 30 -3.98 5.16 -7.77
CA GLU A 30 -3.64 3.82 -7.35
C GLU A 30 -2.12 3.70 -7.12
N HIS A 31 -1.73 3.19 -5.98
CA HIS A 31 -0.32 2.99 -5.62
C HIS A 31 -0.10 1.53 -5.25
N HIS A 32 0.79 0.86 -5.98
CA HIS A 32 1.19 -0.51 -5.66
C HIS A 32 2.23 -0.47 -4.55
N VAL A 33 1.91 -1.16 -3.44
CA VAL A 33 2.75 -1.12 -2.23
C VAL A 33 4.14 -1.70 -2.51
N PHE A 34 4.21 -2.77 -3.30
CA PHE A 34 5.48 -3.34 -3.74
C PHE A 34 5.65 -3.02 -5.22
N GLY A 35 6.59 -2.14 -5.52
CA GLY A 35 6.82 -1.63 -6.87
C GLY A 35 7.94 -2.35 -7.60
N GLY A 36 8.40 -1.74 -8.69
CA GLY A 36 9.50 -2.28 -9.49
C GLY A 36 9.20 -3.68 -9.99
N ALA A 37 10.10 -4.61 -9.76
CA ALA A 37 9.97 -6.00 -10.20
C ALA A 37 8.77 -6.72 -9.56
N ASP A 38 8.29 -6.24 -8.41
CA ASP A 38 7.19 -6.85 -7.68
C ASP A 38 5.83 -6.22 -7.97
N ARG A 39 5.75 -5.23 -8.85
CA ARG A 39 4.52 -4.49 -9.12
C ARG A 39 3.37 -5.41 -9.57
N LYS A 40 3.67 -6.36 -10.46
CA LYS A 40 2.65 -7.30 -10.94
C LYS A 40 2.14 -8.21 -9.84
N LYS A 41 3.02 -8.64 -8.95
CA LYS A 41 2.66 -9.46 -7.78
C LYS A 41 1.78 -8.65 -6.84
N SER A 42 2.14 -7.40 -6.58
CA SER A 42 1.39 -6.49 -5.73
C SER A 42 -0.02 -6.25 -6.29
N GLU A 43 -0.14 -6.06 -7.60
CA GLU A 43 -1.43 -5.95 -8.28
C GLU A 43 -2.25 -7.23 -8.12
N HIS A 44 -1.65 -8.36 -8.41
CA HIS A 44 -2.32 -9.67 -8.33
C HIS A 44 -2.81 -9.97 -6.90
N ASP A 45 -1.99 -9.66 -5.91
CA ASP A 45 -2.29 -9.95 -4.51
C ASP A 45 -3.18 -8.89 -3.85
N GLY A 46 -3.53 -7.83 -4.57
CA GLY A 46 -4.35 -6.75 -4.02
C GLY A 46 -3.63 -5.88 -3.02
N LEU A 47 -2.29 -5.86 -3.05
CA LEU A 47 -1.48 -5.04 -2.14
C LEU A 47 -1.24 -3.68 -2.76
N LYS A 48 -2.29 -2.88 -2.75
CA LYS A 48 -2.30 -1.54 -3.31
C LYS A 48 -3.24 -0.67 -2.51
N VAL A 49 -2.95 0.63 -2.50
CA VAL A 49 -3.75 1.63 -1.80
C VAL A 49 -4.03 2.79 -2.74
N TYR A 50 -4.97 3.65 -2.34
CA TYR A 50 -5.33 4.84 -3.10
C TYR A 50 -4.83 6.06 -2.34
N LEU A 51 -4.04 6.90 -3.00
CA LEU A 51 -3.36 8.04 -2.38
C LEU A 51 -3.68 9.31 -3.15
N CYS A 52 -3.91 10.41 -2.42
CA CYS A 52 -4.01 11.71 -3.07
C CYS A 52 -2.64 12.08 -3.66
N PRO A 53 -2.60 12.99 -4.66
CA PRO A 53 -1.32 13.34 -5.30
C PRO A 53 -0.23 13.77 -4.32
N GLU A 54 -0.60 14.52 -3.28
CA GLU A 54 0.35 14.98 -2.26
C GLU A 54 0.99 13.80 -1.51
N HIS A 55 0.21 12.81 -1.10
CA HIS A 55 0.73 11.63 -0.39
C HIS A 55 1.27 10.55 -1.31
N HIS A 56 1.01 10.65 -2.60
CA HIS A 56 1.56 9.72 -3.58
C HIS A 56 2.95 10.18 -4.07
N ARG A 57 3.09 11.47 -4.47
CA ARG A 57 4.30 11.91 -5.16
C ARG A 57 4.90 13.23 -4.70
N THR A 58 4.10 14.22 -4.30
CA THR A 58 4.59 15.60 -4.22
C THR A 58 4.91 16.11 -2.83
N GLY A 59 4.28 15.59 -1.79
CA GLY A 59 4.49 16.06 -0.43
C GLY A 59 5.64 15.36 0.28
N PRO A 60 6.08 15.91 1.43
CA PRO A 60 7.20 15.31 2.18
C PRO A 60 6.88 13.92 2.76
N ASP A 61 5.61 13.61 2.97
CA ASP A 61 5.15 12.29 3.46
C ASP A 61 4.69 11.38 2.33
N ALA A 62 4.96 11.73 1.07
CA ALA A 62 4.51 10.94 -0.07
C ALA A 62 5.21 9.59 -0.13
N ALA A 63 4.49 8.58 -0.58
CA ALA A 63 5.01 7.21 -0.71
C ALA A 63 6.27 7.15 -1.59
N HIS A 64 6.32 7.95 -2.64
CA HIS A 64 7.48 7.98 -3.55
C HIS A 64 8.60 8.90 -3.07
N VAL A 65 8.40 9.64 -1.98
CA VAL A 65 9.39 10.62 -1.45
C VAL A 65 9.93 10.17 -0.10
N SER A 66 9.08 9.70 0.80
CA SER A 66 9.44 9.39 2.17
C SER A 66 9.73 7.90 2.37
N PRO A 67 10.98 7.52 2.71
CA PRO A 67 11.29 6.13 3.04
C PRO A 67 10.48 5.61 4.24
N ILE A 68 10.16 6.49 5.19
CA ILE A 68 9.37 6.10 6.37
C ILE A 68 7.95 5.73 5.95
N THR A 69 7.33 6.54 5.09
CA THR A 69 5.99 6.25 4.57
C THR A 69 5.99 4.97 3.74
N ALA A 70 6.98 4.79 2.87
CA ALA A 70 7.11 3.57 2.07
C ALA A 70 7.27 2.34 2.96
N ALA A 71 8.07 2.44 4.02
CA ALA A 71 8.27 1.34 4.95
C ALA A 71 6.98 0.98 5.70
N ASP A 72 6.20 1.97 6.12
CA ASP A 72 4.91 1.73 6.77
C ASP A 72 3.95 1.01 5.81
N LEU A 73 3.90 1.44 4.55
CA LEU A 73 3.07 0.79 3.55
C LEU A 73 3.50 -0.66 3.30
N HIS A 74 4.80 -0.94 3.26
CA HIS A 74 5.32 -2.31 3.13
C HIS A 74 4.87 -3.18 4.30
N THR A 75 4.96 -2.66 5.53
CA THR A 75 4.52 -3.37 6.73
C THR A 75 3.01 -3.67 6.65
N GLN A 76 2.21 -2.68 6.29
CA GLN A 76 0.76 -2.85 6.16
C GLN A 76 0.41 -3.82 5.02
N GLY A 77 1.14 -3.74 3.92
CA GLY A 77 0.94 -4.65 2.79
C GLY A 77 1.22 -6.11 3.17
N GLN A 78 2.31 -6.36 3.86
CA GLN A 78 2.62 -7.72 4.33
C GLN A 78 1.56 -8.21 5.31
N ALA A 79 1.14 -7.37 6.26
CA ALA A 79 0.11 -7.73 7.21
C ALA A 79 -1.19 -8.13 6.49
N ALA A 80 -1.58 -7.38 5.45
CA ALA A 80 -2.76 -7.69 4.65
C ALA A 80 -2.61 -9.00 3.88
N PHE A 81 -1.42 -9.29 3.38
CA PHE A 81 -1.14 -10.56 2.70
C PHE A 81 -1.28 -11.74 3.68
N GLU A 82 -0.65 -11.64 4.84
CA GLU A 82 -0.71 -12.70 5.85
C GLU A 82 -2.13 -12.88 6.41
N ALA A 83 -2.89 -11.79 6.53
CA ALA A 83 -4.27 -11.84 7.01
C ALA A 83 -5.21 -12.67 6.11
N GLN A 84 -4.82 -12.94 4.87
CA GLN A 84 -5.58 -13.77 3.96
C GLN A 84 -5.36 -15.28 4.20
N GLY A 85 -4.53 -15.63 5.15
CA GLY A 85 -4.22 -17.02 5.49
C GLY A 85 -2.85 -17.50 5.03
N TYR A 86 -2.04 -16.60 4.47
CA TYR A 86 -0.68 -16.94 4.07
C TYR A 86 0.30 -16.81 5.23
N THR A 87 1.35 -17.62 5.21
CA THR A 87 2.40 -17.57 6.22
C THR A 87 3.43 -16.48 5.87
N ARG A 88 4.22 -16.10 6.88
CA ARG A 88 5.36 -15.20 6.66
C ARG A 88 6.38 -15.80 5.71
N LYS A 89 6.61 -17.10 5.81
CA LYS A 89 7.48 -17.81 4.89
C LYS A 89 7.01 -17.65 3.44
N GLU A 90 5.72 -17.82 3.21
CA GLU A 90 5.14 -17.65 1.88
C GLU A 90 5.30 -16.22 1.37
N PHE A 91 5.12 -15.22 2.24
CA PHE A 91 5.37 -13.83 1.88
C PHE A 91 6.84 -13.62 1.47
N MET A 92 7.78 -14.13 2.25
CA MET A 92 9.21 -13.99 1.98
C MET A 92 9.62 -14.68 0.68
N GLU A 93 9.05 -15.86 0.41
CA GLU A 93 9.30 -16.57 -0.85
C GLU A 93 8.83 -15.76 -2.06
N ARG A 94 7.72 -15.03 -1.91
CA ARG A 94 7.11 -14.25 -2.99
C ARG A 94 7.76 -12.88 -3.17
N TYR A 95 8.08 -12.18 -2.09
CA TYR A 95 8.57 -10.80 -2.11
C TYR A 95 10.03 -10.64 -1.65
N GLY A 96 10.68 -11.71 -1.29
CA GLY A 96 12.11 -11.73 -1.05
C GLY A 96 12.58 -11.44 0.39
N ARG A 97 11.74 -10.83 1.22
CA ARG A 97 12.09 -10.50 2.60
C ARG A 97 10.84 -10.22 3.44
N SER A 98 11.02 -10.17 4.76
CA SER A 98 9.96 -9.73 5.68
C SER A 98 10.10 -8.24 6.01
N TYR A 99 8.96 -7.55 6.11
CA TYR A 99 8.85 -6.17 6.57
C TYR A 99 8.18 -6.08 7.94
N LEU A 100 7.93 -7.22 8.56
CA LEU A 100 7.35 -7.30 9.91
C LEU A 100 8.39 -7.70 10.95
#